data_448fe1b911ed3a4c80b8e575fc76b643
#
_entry.id   448fe1b911ed3a4c80b8e575fc76b643
#
_cell.length_a   1.000
_cell.length_b   1.000
_cell.length_c   1.000
_cell.angle_alpha   90.00
_cell.angle_beta   90.00
_cell.angle_gamma   90.00
#
_symmetry.space_group_name_H-M   'P 1'
#
loop_
_entity.id
_entity.type
_entity.pdbx_description
1 polymer ?
#
loop_
_entity_poly.entity_id
_entity_poly.type
_entity_poly.pdbx_seq_one_letter_code
_entity_poly.pdbx_strand_id
1 'polypeptide(L)'
;MRIGIFGGSFNPPHKMHKNIALELIQKNYIDAIIYVPTGNKYNKKDLIEAKHRLKMLEIMTQNNNQMSVSNYEVKKFLTYTYQTLDYFKSIYPNDEIYFICGSDNLKDVTTWKNYKYILNNYKLLVIKRNNDNITKIINDLNNDSVIITEISSENISSTDIRKDLKIKKDNSNIDEDILQYIKRKKLYI
;
A
#
# COMPACT_ATOMS: atom_id res chain seq x y z
N MET A 1 -5.11 -5.87 -18.68
CA MET A 1 -5.62 -5.91 -17.28
C MET A 1 -5.38 -4.56 -16.61
N ARG A 2 -6.10 -4.28 -15.52
CA ARG A 2 -5.88 -3.13 -14.65
C ARG A 2 -5.13 -3.63 -13.40
N ILE A 3 -3.90 -3.23 -13.23
CA ILE A 3 -3.03 -3.71 -12.16
C ILE A 3 -2.85 -2.59 -11.13
N GLY A 4 -3.28 -2.83 -9.90
CA GLY A 4 -3.10 -1.92 -8.78
C GLY A 4 -1.74 -2.11 -8.10
N ILE A 5 -0.94 -1.06 -8.03
CA ILE A 5 0.32 -1.04 -7.28
C ILE A 5 0.04 -0.42 -5.90
N PHE A 6 0.14 -1.22 -4.86
CA PHE A 6 -0.09 -0.78 -3.50
C PHE A 6 1.24 -0.63 -2.76
N GLY A 7 1.77 0.60 -2.79
CA GLY A 7 2.99 0.97 -2.09
C GLY A 7 2.75 1.23 -0.61
N GLY A 8 3.67 0.81 0.25
CA GLY A 8 3.55 1.08 1.68
C GLY A 8 4.67 0.49 2.53
N SER A 9 4.73 0.89 3.80
CA SER A 9 5.70 0.31 4.72
C SER A 9 5.30 -1.09 5.22
N PHE A 10 4.00 -1.38 5.33
CA PHE A 10 3.45 -2.67 5.80
C PHE A 10 4.16 -3.17 7.06
N ASN A 11 4.11 -2.38 8.11
CA ASN A 11 4.96 -2.57 9.31
C ASN A 11 4.14 -2.67 10.61
N PRO A 12 3.36 -3.77 10.83
CA PRO A 12 3.09 -4.90 9.93
C PRO A 12 1.98 -4.63 8.91
N PRO A 13 1.80 -5.50 7.89
CA PRO A 13 0.55 -5.56 7.13
C PRO A 13 -0.58 -6.02 8.06
N HIS A 14 -1.81 -5.59 7.76
CA HIS A 14 -2.99 -5.87 8.58
C HIS A 14 -4.24 -6.06 7.72
N LYS A 15 -5.31 -6.54 8.31
CA LYS A 15 -6.56 -6.90 7.62
C LYS A 15 -7.09 -5.80 6.70
N MET A 16 -6.97 -4.52 7.09
CA MET A 16 -7.42 -3.42 6.26
C MET A 16 -6.67 -3.34 4.92
N HIS A 17 -5.36 -3.63 4.89
CA HIS A 17 -4.61 -3.69 3.62
C HIS A 17 -5.16 -4.77 2.69
N LYS A 18 -5.56 -5.92 3.23
CA LYS A 18 -6.17 -7.02 2.48
C LYS A 18 -7.59 -6.67 2.03
N ASN A 19 -8.40 -6.11 2.93
CA ASN A 19 -9.80 -5.75 2.63
C ASN A 19 -9.90 -4.70 1.53
N ILE A 20 -9.06 -3.66 1.57
CA ILE A 20 -8.97 -2.66 0.49
C ILE A 20 -8.72 -3.33 -0.86
N ALA A 21 -7.78 -4.27 -0.92
CA ALA A 21 -7.48 -4.98 -2.16
C ALA A 21 -8.66 -5.81 -2.66
N LEU A 22 -9.30 -6.56 -1.76
CA LEU A 22 -10.49 -7.36 -2.08
C LEU A 22 -11.63 -6.49 -2.61
N GLU A 23 -11.91 -5.37 -1.94
CA GLU A 23 -12.97 -4.45 -2.36
C GLU A 23 -12.66 -3.78 -3.71
N LEU A 24 -11.41 -3.37 -3.95
CA LEU A 24 -11.00 -2.80 -5.24
C LEU A 24 -11.22 -3.78 -6.39
N ILE A 25 -10.91 -5.06 -6.17
CA ILE A 25 -11.14 -6.14 -7.15
C ILE A 25 -12.64 -6.39 -7.31
N GLN A 26 -13.36 -6.57 -6.21
CA GLN A 26 -14.80 -6.86 -6.22
C GLN A 26 -15.63 -5.75 -6.89
N LYS A 27 -15.27 -4.49 -6.67
CA LYS A 27 -15.91 -3.32 -7.29
C LYS A 27 -15.37 -3.00 -8.69
N ASN A 28 -14.56 -3.86 -9.27
CA ASN A 28 -14.00 -3.73 -10.62
C ASN A 28 -13.17 -2.44 -10.84
N TYR A 29 -12.50 -1.92 -9.83
CA TYR A 29 -11.52 -0.86 -10.04
C TYR A 29 -10.22 -1.41 -10.66
N ILE A 30 -9.81 -2.61 -10.23
CA ILE A 30 -8.62 -3.33 -10.71
C ILE A 30 -8.93 -4.82 -10.89
N ASP A 31 -8.09 -5.51 -11.67
CA ASP A 31 -8.21 -6.95 -11.91
C ASP A 31 -7.22 -7.76 -11.04
N ALA A 32 -6.10 -7.12 -10.66
CA ALA A 32 -5.08 -7.71 -9.79
C ALA A 32 -4.35 -6.61 -8.99
N ILE A 33 -3.70 -7.01 -7.90
CA ILE A 33 -2.93 -6.10 -7.04
C ILE A 33 -1.52 -6.63 -6.78
N ILE A 34 -0.55 -5.70 -6.75
CA ILE A 34 0.83 -5.97 -6.38
C ILE A 34 1.18 -5.11 -5.17
N TYR A 35 1.45 -5.74 -4.02
CA TYR A 35 1.97 -5.05 -2.85
C TYR A 35 3.46 -4.78 -3.01
N VAL A 36 3.88 -3.54 -2.76
CA VAL A 36 5.27 -3.11 -2.91
C VAL A 36 5.74 -2.50 -1.58
N PRO A 37 6.35 -3.30 -0.70
CA PRO A 37 6.90 -2.79 0.54
C PRO A 37 8.12 -1.90 0.29
N THR A 38 8.17 -0.75 0.98
CA THR A 38 9.30 0.17 0.92
C THR A 38 10.62 -0.49 1.35
N GLY A 39 11.73 -0.05 0.77
CA GLY A 39 13.07 -0.54 1.12
C GLY A 39 13.49 -0.22 2.57
N ASN A 40 14.61 -0.79 3.02
CA ASN A 40 15.16 -0.59 4.37
C ASN A 40 15.70 0.84 4.60
N LYS A 41 16.04 1.54 3.53
CA LYS A 41 16.58 2.92 3.59
C LYS A 41 15.50 3.99 3.64
N TYR A 42 14.24 3.58 3.63
CA TYR A 42 13.14 4.50 3.85
C TYR A 42 13.18 5.00 5.29
N ASN A 43 13.43 6.29 5.47
CA ASN A 43 13.63 6.90 6.80
C ASN A 43 12.31 6.99 7.58
N LYS A 44 11.92 5.87 8.19
CA LYS A 44 10.73 5.77 9.03
C LYS A 44 11.09 5.12 10.35
N LYS A 45 10.76 5.81 11.44
CA LYS A 45 10.96 5.31 12.81
C LYS A 45 10.30 3.93 13.01
N ASP A 46 10.97 3.05 13.72
CA ASP A 46 10.49 1.70 14.06
C ASP A 46 10.20 0.78 12.85
N LEU A 47 10.80 1.06 11.68
CA LEU A 47 10.67 0.20 10.51
C LEU A 47 11.53 -1.05 10.68
N ILE A 48 10.89 -2.23 10.74
CA ILE A 48 11.62 -3.50 10.79
C ILE A 48 12.20 -3.84 9.41
N GLU A 49 13.16 -4.75 9.38
CA GLU A 49 13.79 -5.18 8.14
C GLU A 49 12.78 -5.62 7.08
N ALA A 50 13.05 -5.21 5.84
CA ALA A 50 12.15 -5.46 4.72
C ALA A 50 11.88 -6.95 4.47
N LYS A 51 12.84 -7.85 4.77
CA LYS A 51 12.64 -9.30 4.64
C LYS A 51 11.44 -9.81 5.46
N HIS A 52 11.22 -9.26 6.65
CA HIS A 52 10.09 -9.63 7.50
C HIS A 52 8.77 -9.07 6.97
N ARG A 53 8.79 -7.83 6.47
CA ARG A 53 7.62 -7.18 5.88
C ARG A 53 7.18 -7.87 4.59
N LEU A 54 8.14 -8.25 3.74
CA LEU A 54 7.89 -9.12 2.57
C LEU A 54 7.23 -10.43 2.99
N LYS A 55 7.83 -11.13 3.95
CA LYS A 55 7.31 -12.44 4.39
C LYS A 55 5.88 -12.35 4.93
N MET A 56 5.57 -11.32 5.69
CA MET A 56 4.19 -11.10 6.19
C MET A 56 3.20 -10.80 5.06
N LEU A 57 3.62 -10.06 4.02
CA LEU A 57 2.80 -9.83 2.83
C LEU A 57 2.59 -11.12 2.03
N GLU A 58 3.64 -11.96 1.85
CA GLU A 58 3.51 -13.27 1.22
C GLU A 58 2.49 -14.16 1.96
N ILE A 59 2.54 -14.18 3.31
CA ILE A 59 1.54 -14.88 4.13
C ILE A 59 0.13 -14.32 3.88
N MET A 60 -0.01 -13.00 3.82
CA MET A 60 -1.32 -12.35 3.58
C MET A 60 -1.92 -12.70 2.22
N THR A 61 -1.08 -12.89 1.21
CA THR A 61 -1.50 -13.05 -0.19
C THR A 61 -1.56 -14.52 -0.66
N GLN A 62 -0.99 -15.47 0.07
CA GLN A 62 -0.74 -16.86 -0.37
C GLN A 62 -1.97 -17.61 -0.91
N ASN A 63 -3.18 -17.25 -0.46
CA ASN A 63 -4.42 -17.92 -0.83
C ASN A 63 -5.27 -17.11 -1.83
N ASN A 64 -4.67 -16.13 -2.52
CA ASN A 64 -5.39 -15.32 -3.51
C ASN A 64 -4.50 -15.05 -4.72
N ASN A 65 -4.84 -15.61 -5.87
CA ASN A 65 -4.09 -15.51 -7.12
C ASN A 65 -4.18 -14.14 -7.80
N GLN A 66 -5.08 -13.27 -7.37
CA GLN A 66 -5.17 -11.88 -7.83
C GLN A 66 -4.28 -10.92 -6.99
N MET A 67 -3.63 -11.44 -5.95
CA MET A 67 -2.75 -10.69 -5.06
C MET A 67 -1.32 -11.22 -5.15
N SER A 68 -0.37 -10.33 -5.32
CA SER A 68 1.06 -10.69 -5.35
C SER A 68 1.90 -9.69 -4.58
N VAL A 69 3.17 -10.03 -4.35
CA VAL A 69 4.13 -9.19 -3.62
C VAL A 69 5.37 -8.99 -4.46
N SER A 70 5.83 -7.77 -4.57
CA SER A 70 7.07 -7.43 -5.26
C SER A 70 8.15 -6.97 -4.27
N ASN A 71 9.38 -7.43 -4.49
CA ASN A 71 10.56 -6.99 -3.74
C ASN A 71 11.32 -5.87 -4.44
N TYR A 72 10.73 -5.21 -5.44
CA TYR A 72 11.42 -4.22 -6.27
C TYR A 72 12.06 -3.10 -5.45
N GLU A 73 11.29 -2.43 -4.58
CA GLU A 73 11.84 -1.33 -3.75
C GLU A 73 12.78 -1.84 -2.66
N VAL A 74 12.60 -3.08 -2.19
CA VAL A 74 13.46 -3.70 -1.18
C VAL A 74 14.88 -3.92 -1.70
N LYS A 75 15.04 -4.21 -2.98
CA LYS A 75 16.32 -4.42 -3.65
C LYS A 75 17.04 -3.12 -4.02
N LYS A 76 16.34 -1.97 -3.93
CA LYS A 76 16.90 -0.66 -4.30
C LYS A 76 17.36 0.09 -3.05
N PHE A 77 18.29 1.04 -3.25
CA PHE A 77 18.73 1.91 -2.15
C PHE A 77 17.62 2.90 -1.74
N LEU A 78 17.04 3.56 -2.72
CA LEU A 78 15.92 4.47 -2.59
C LEU A 78 15.13 4.44 -3.89
N THR A 79 13.81 4.46 -3.80
CA THR A 79 12.93 4.46 -4.97
C THR A 79 11.85 5.52 -4.78
N TYR A 80 11.54 6.27 -5.82
CA TYR A 80 10.42 7.19 -5.87
C TYR A 80 9.23 6.52 -6.56
N THR A 81 8.02 6.96 -6.24
CA THR A 81 6.77 6.38 -6.76
C THR A 81 6.77 6.26 -8.30
N TYR A 82 7.20 7.30 -9.02
CA TYR A 82 7.24 7.24 -10.48
C TYR A 82 8.15 6.14 -11.02
N GLN A 83 9.29 5.86 -10.38
CA GLN A 83 10.21 4.79 -10.79
C GLN A 83 9.59 3.40 -10.57
N THR A 84 8.83 3.25 -9.50
CA THR A 84 8.09 2.01 -9.22
C THR A 84 7.02 1.78 -10.30
N LEU A 85 6.27 2.81 -10.64
CA LEU A 85 5.23 2.72 -11.67
C LEU A 85 5.83 2.44 -13.06
N ASP A 86 6.90 3.12 -13.45
CA ASP A 86 7.62 2.89 -14.72
C ASP A 86 8.16 1.45 -14.79
N TYR A 87 8.69 0.93 -13.70
CA TYR A 87 9.14 -0.45 -13.61
C TYR A 87 8.01 -1.44 -13.90
N PHE A 88 6.84 -1.29 -13.24
CA PHE A 88 5.72 -2.17 -13.50
C PHE A 88 5.14 -1.99 -14.90
N LYS A 89 5.10 -0.76 -15.42
CA LYS A 89 4.70 -0.53 -16.81
C LYS A 89 5.63 -1.20 -17.82
N SER A 90 6.92 -1.27 -17.53
CA SER A 90 7.88 -1.98 -18.38
C SER A 90 7.69 -3.50 -18.38
N ILE A 91 7.23 -4.08 -17.23
CA ILE A 91 6.93 -5.52 -17.11
C ILE A 91 5.57 -5.85 -17.74
N TYR A 92 4.61 -4.95 -17.61
CA TYR A 92 3.24 -5.13 -18.08
C TYR A 92 2.88 -4.07 -19.13
N PRO A 93 3.54 -4.08 -20.33
CA PRO A 93 3.43 -2.98 -21.29
C PRO A 93 2.03 -2.81 -21.88
N ASN A 94 1.24 -3.88 -21.90
CA ASN A 94 -0.12 -3.89 -22.45
C ASN A 94 -1.21 -3.67 -21.37
N ASP A 95 -0.83 -3.56 -20.12
CA ASP A 95 -1.75 -3.41 -19.00
C ASP A 95 -1.81 -1.96 -18.50
N GLU A 96 -2.90 -1.59 -17.87
CA GLU A 96 -3.04 -0.31 -17.18
C GLU A 96 -2.50 -0.42 -15.76
N ILE A 97 -1.60 0.49 -15.40
CA ILE A 97 -1.01 0.56 -14.07
C ILE A 97 -1.69 1.65 -13.26
N TYR A 98 -2.22 1.27 -12.10
CA TYR A 98 -2.86 2.15 -11.13
C TYR A 98 -2.04 2.23 -9.86
N PHE A 99 -1.89 3.40 -9.27
CA PHE A 99 -1.29 3.54 -7.95
C PHE A 99 -2.37 3.66 -6.88
N ILE A 100 -2.30 2.83 -5.85
CA ILE A 100 -3.25 2.83 -4.73
C ILE A 100 -2.66 3.60 -3.57
N CYS A 101 -3.36 4.62 -3.10
CA CYS A 101 -2.94 5.42 -1.96
C CYS A 101 -4.14 5.85 -1.09
N GLY A 102 -3.87 6.17 0.17
CA GLY A 102 -4.85 6.79 1.06
C GLY A 102 -5.03 8.28 0.78
N SER A 103 -6.15 8.85 1.20
CA SER A 103 -6.41 10.28 1.11
C SER A 103 -5.38 11.15 1.84
N ASP A 104 -4.75 10.61 2.90
CA ASP A 104 -3.62 11.23 3.59
C ASP A 104 -2.40 11.44 2.66
N ASN A 105 -2.09 10.45 1.83
CA ASN A 105 -1.00 10.56 0.86
C ASN A 105 -1.34 11.50 -0.30
N LEU A 106 -2.61 11.59 -0.69
CA LEU A 106 -3.04 12.53 -1.73
C LEU A 106 -2.82 13.97 -1.33
N LYS A 107 -2.93 14.31 -0.02
CA LYS A 107 -2.68 15.65 0.50
C LYS A 107 -1.27 16.15 0.15
N ASP A 108 -0.32 15.24 0.09
CA ASP A 108 1.08 15.55 -0.17
C ASP A 108 1.53 15.25 -1.60
N VAL A 109 0.60 14.91 -2.51
CA VAL A 109 0.92 14.45 -3.88
C VAL A 109 1.79 15.44 -4.66
N THR A 110 1.57 16.73 -4.48
CA THR A 110 2.35 17.78 -5.16
C THR A 110 3.81 17.86 -4.70
N THR A 111 4.13 17.26 -3.56
CA THR A 111 5.50 17.15 -3.04
C THR A 111 6.24 15.91 -3.57
N TRP A 112 5.53 14.99 -4.22
CA TRP A 112 6.15 13.79 -4.74
C TRP A 112 7.09 14.12 -5.91
N LYS A 113 8.22 13.42 -5.94
CA LYS A 113 9.15 13.55 -7.06
C LYS A 113 8.44 13.22 -8.37
N ASN A 114 8.51 14.17 -9.33
CA ASN A 114 7.87 14.05 -10.64
C ASN A 114 6.33 13.83 -10.57
N TYR A 115 5.63 14.45 -9.62
CA TYR A 115 4.18 14.24 -9.45
C TYR A 115 3.36 14.51 -10.73
N LYS A 116 3.69 15.56 -11.50
CA LYS A 116 3.02 15.88 -12.77
C LYS A 116 3.17 14.72 -13.78
N TYR A 117 4.36 14.13 -13.85
CA TYR A 117 4.60 12.95 -14.68
C TYR A 117 3.73 11.78 -14.24
N ILE A 118 3.62 11.53 -12.93
CA ILE A 118 2.75 10.48 -12.40
C ILE A 118 1.30 10.72 -12.83
N LEU A 119 0.76 11.92 -12.62
CA LEU A 119 -0.63 12.25 -12.94
C LEU A 119 -0.92 12.22 -14.47
N ASN A 120 0.09 12.45 -15.30
CA ASN A 120 -0.08 12.41 -16.76
C ASN A 120 0.02 11.00 -17.36
N ASN A 121 0.66 10.06 -16.67
CA ASN A 121 0.94 8.73 -17.23
C ASN A 121 0.23 7.58 -16.49
N TYR A 122 -0.21 7.81 -15.24
CA TYR A 122 -0.79 6.79 -14.38
C TYR A 122 -2.06 7.28 -13.69
N LYS A 123 -2.93 6.36 -13.31
CA LYS A 123 -4.13 6.66 -12.52
C LYS A 123 -3.86 6.41 -11.04
N LEU A 124 -4.40 7.27 -10.18
CA LEU A 124 -4.35 7.14 -8.73
C LEU A 124 -5.72 6.69 -8.23
N LEU A 125 -5.78 5.53 -7.56
CA LEU A 125 -6.95 5.07 -6.83
C LEU A 125 -6.83 5.51 -5.39
N VAL A 126 -7.67 6.43 -4.98
CA VAL A 126 -7.62 7.06 -3.65
C VAL A 126 -8.66 6.42 -2.73
N ILE A 127 -8.17 5.82 -1.65
CA ILE A 127 -9.00 5.26 -0.58
C ILE A 127 -9.26 6.36 0.45
N LYS A 128 -10.52 6.69 0.69
CA LYS A 128 -10.89 7.65 1.73
C LYS A 128 -10.54 7.12 3.11
N ARG A 129 -9.88 7.95 3.91
CA ARG A 129 -9.69 7.71 5.34
C ARG A 129 -10.60 8.66 6.11
N ASN A 130 -11.48 8.10 6.93
CA ASN A 130 -12.44 8.88 7.73
C ASN A 130 -13.23 9.93 6.90
N ASN A 131 -13.52 11.04 7.53
CA ASN A 131 -14.20 12.19 6.92
C ASN A 131 -13.21 13.15 6.23
N ASP A 132 -12.11 12.66 5.67
CA ASP A 132 -11.15 13.53 4.97
C ASP A 132 -11.85 14.31 3.85
N ASN A 133 -11.88 15.62 4.00
CA ASN A 133 -12.34 16.51 2.93
C ASN A 133 -11.20 16.72 1.92
N ILE A 134 -11.20 15.91 0.87
CA ILE A 134 -10.22 15.99 -0.23
C ILE A 134 -10.73 16.75 -1.44
N THR A 135 -11.94 17.29 -1.38
CA THR A 135 -12.58 17.99 -2.51
C THR A 135 -11.74 19.14 -3.01
N LYS A 136 -11.20 19.95 -2.08
CA LYS A 136 -10.32 21.06 -2.45
C LYS A 136 -9.08 20.58 -3.21
N ILE A 137 -8.43 19.53 -2.73
CA ILE A 137 -7.20 18.99 -3.35
C ILE A 137 -7.50 18.49 -4.76
N ILE A 138 -8.62 17.80 -4.95
CA ILE A 138 -9.03 17.27 -6.26
C ILE A 138 -9.28 18.44 -7.22
N ASN A 139 -10.00 19.48 -6.77
CA ASN A 139 -10.27 20.66 -7.57
C ASN A 139 -8.97 21.40 -7.93
N ASP A 140 -8.04 21.53 -6.98
CA ASP A 140 -6.74 22.21 -7.21
C ASP A 140 -5.85 21.41 -8.19
N LEU A 141 -5.91 20.06 -8.13
CA LEU A 141 -5.19 19.20 -9.07
C LEU A 141 -5.80 19.23 -10.47
N ASN A 142 -7.12 19.40 -10.57
CA ASN A 142 -7.91 19.44 -11.81
C ASN A 142 -7.43 18.38 -12.83
N ASN A 143 -7.36 17.12 -12.40
CA ASN A 143 -6.76 16.05 -13.17
C ASN A 143 -7.58 14.76 -13.05
N ASP A 144 -8.09 14.25 -14.19
CA ASP A 144 -8.95 13.08 -14.28
C ASP A 144 -8.24 11.76 -13.95
N SER A 145 -6.93 11.78 -13.76
CA SER A 145 -6.18 10.59 -13.33
C SER A 145 -6.39 10.24 -11.87
N VAL A 146 -6.94 11.14 -11.06
CA VAL A 146 -7.23 10.92 -9.63
C VAL A 146 -8.66 10.41 -9.48
N ILE A 147 -8.79 9.14 -9.17
CA ILE A 147 -10.07 8.44 -9.00
C ILE A 147 -10.33 8.21 -7.52
N ILE A 148 -11.36 8.86 -6.98
CA ILE A 148 -11.79 8.62 -5.61
C ILE A 148 -12.67 7.36 -5.60
N THR A 149 -12.23 6.36 -4.87
CA THR A 149 -12.99 5.12 -4.75
C THR A 149 -14.12 5.27 -3.73
N GLU A 150 -15.15 4.45 -3.86
CA GLU A 150 -16.23 4.32 -2.85
C GLU A 150 -15.79 3.48 -1.64
N ILE A 151 -14.51 3.14 -1.57
CA ILE A 151 -13.95 2.34 -0.49
C ILE A 151 -13.50 3.27 0.62
N SER A 152 -13.94 2.99 1.83
CA SER A 152 -13.49 3.68 3.03
C SER A 152 -12.64 2.74 3.88
N SER A 153 -11.54 3.24 4.41
CA SER A 153 -10.74 2.49 5.37
C SER A 153 -11.14 2.86 6.80
N GLU A 154 -11.36 1.85 7.62
CA GLU A 154 -11.44 2.03 9.08
C GLU A 154 -10.10 2.55 9.63
N ASN A 155 -10.16 3.15 10.83
CA ASN A 155 -8.97 3.68 11.52
C ASN A 155 -8.06 2.56 12.08
N ILE A 156 -7.61 1.64 11.23
CA ILE A 156 -6.63 0.64 11.62
C ILE A 156 -5.24 1.16 11.23
N SER A 157 -4.40 1.38 12.23
CA SER A 157 -3.05 1.89 12.06
C SER A 157 -2.02 0.83 12.44
N SER A 158 -1.05 0.58 11.55
CA SER A 158 0.11 -0.26 11.89
C SER A 158 0.84 0.24 13.15
N THR A 159 0.76 1.55 13.43
CA THR A 159 1.37 2.14 14.63
C THR A 159 0.69 1.67 15.91
N ASP A 160 -0.64 1.65 15.92
CA ASP A 160 -1.38 1.19 17.11
C ASP A 160 -1.26 -0.32 17.28
N ILE A 161 -1.26 -1.06 16.18
CA ILE A 161 -0.95 -2.49 16.20
C ILE A 161 0.42 -2.77 16.84
N ARG A 162 1.47 -2.01 16.48
CA ARG A 162 2.79 -2.18 17.12
C ARG A 162 2.79 -1.86 18.61
N LYS A 163 2.00 -0.86 19.05
CA LYS A 163 1.83 -0.58 20.49
C LYS A 163 1.17 -1.75 21.23
N ASP A 164 0.09 -2.30 20.67
CA ASP A 164 -0.60 -3.46 21.24
C ASP A 164 0.33 -4.68 21.34
N LEU A 165 1.09 -4.96 20.29
CA LEU A 165 2.06 -6.06 20.28
C LEU A 165 3.14 -5.91 21.37
N LYS A 166 3.65 -4.70 21.61
CA LYS A 166 4.65 -4.42 22.65
C LYS A 166 4.14 -4.77 24.05
N ILE A 167 2.86 -4.56 24.33
CA ILE A 167 2.25 -4.89 25.63
C ILE A 167 1.58 -6.26 25.65
N LYS A 168 1.88 -7.10 24.63
CA LYS A 168 1.32 -8.45 24.45
C LYS A 168 -0.21 -8.50 24.44
N LYS A 169 -0.85 -7.42 23.99
CA LYS A 169 -2.29 -7.37 23.80
C LYS A 169 -2.65 -8.05 22.48
N ASP A 170 -3.65 -8.92 22.53
CA ASP A 170 -4.19 -9.51 21.31
C ASP A 170 -4.76 -8.44 20.38
N ASN A 171 -4.46 -8.56 19.09
CA ASN A 171 -4.90 -7.62 18.09
C ASN A 171 -5.63 -8.34 16.96
N SER A 172 -6.96 -8.21 16.95
CA SER A 172 -7.83 -8.83 15.94
C SER A 172 -7.64 -8.28 14.52
N ASN A 173 -6.89 -7.19 14.37
CA ASN A 173 -6.63 -6.54 13.09
C ASN A 173 -5.49 -7.18 12.28
N ILE A 174 -4.81 -8.17 12.84
CA ILE A 174 -3.78 -8.97 12.16
C ILE A 174 -4.36 -10.35 11.86
N ASP A 175 -4.02 -10.91 10.70
CA ASP A 175 -4.31 -12.31 10.38
C ASP A 175 -3.50 -13.22 11.31
N GLU A 176 -4.09 -14.33 11.77
CA GLU A 176 -3.48 -15.23 12.75
C GLU A 176 -2.11 -15.76 12.30
N ASP A 177 -1.98 -16.15 11.03
CA ASP A 177 -0.71 -16.65 10.47
C ASP A 177 0.40 -15.58 10.52
N ILE A 178 0.04 -14.31 10.32
CA ILE A 178 0.98 -13.18 10.46
C ILE A 178 1.33 -12.98 11.93
N LEU A 179 0.37 -13.07 12.83
CA LEU A 179 0.61 -12.93 14.26
C LEU A 179 1.54 -14.04 14.78
N GLN A 180 1.34 -15.28 14.35
CA GLN A 180 2.24 -16.41 14.66
C GLN A 180 3.66 -16.18 14.13
N TYR A 181 3.78 -15.64 12.90
CA TYR A 181 5.08 -15.28 12.35
C TYR A 181 5.78 -14.21 13.20
N ILE A 182 5.05 -13.16 13.61
CA ILE A 182 5.55 -12.07 14.48
C ILE A 182 6.05 -12.64 15.80
N LYS A 183 5.26 -13.49 16.47
CA LYS A 183 5.61 -14.13 17.76
C LYS A 183 6.86 -15.01 17.60
N ARG A 184 6.90 -15.87 16.59
CA ARG A 184 8.06 -16.76 16.31
C ARG A 184 9.35 -16.01 16.03
N LYS A 185 9.27 -14.87 15.35
CA LYS A 185 10.44 -14.04 14.99
C LYS A 185 10.74 -12.97 16.02
N LYS A 186 9.97 -12.88 17.10
CA LYS A 186 10.10 -11.88 18.16
C LYS A 186 10.14 -10.44 17.60
N LEU A 187 9.24 -10.13 16.66
CA LEU A 187 9.15 -8.82 16.06
C LEU A 187 8.29 -7.88 16.90
N TYR A 188 8.61 -6.60 16.93
CA TYR A 188 7.87 -5.55 17.63
C TYR A 188 7.82 -5.71 19.17
N ILE A 189 8.78 -6.44 19.77
CA ILE A 189 8.88 -6.66 21.22
C ILE A 189 9.91 -5.70 21.82
#